data_01a3ffb6ea6078ba12f4c6f97727893f
#
_entry.id   01a3ffb6ea6078ba12f4c6f97727893f
#
_cell.length_a   1.000
_cell.length_b   1.000
_cell.length_c   1.000
_cell.angle_alpha   90.00
_cell.angle_beta   90.00
_cell.angle_gamma   90.00
#
_symmetry.space_group_name_H-M   'P 1'
#
loop_
_entity.id
_entity.type
_entity.pdbx_description
1 polymer ?
#
loop_
_entity_poly.entity_id
_entity_poly.type
_entity_poly.pdbx_seq_one_letter_code
_entity_poly.pdbx_strand_id
1 'polypeptide(L)'
;CIRDRPKVTSVAGDGQVTLYWDRSAESTKDKYMGNITNGVDLYDFEGYKVYRATDFEFNDAYNITDGDGNPTFLEPYVQNGVRAQWDLVDGKSGWHPVDLNGIKYYLGDETGLVHSYVDNDVVNGQRYYYAVVSYDYGGDLTNYIIPSDSPMKLRVNPLTGVVSLGPNVVEVVPSPPSAGFVDASFAGDQIDHVAGSSSGEVYLEIVDPQNIKDAHTYQITFDDTLFLNQQGLAGYDTATTKSYYLVDVTDPNDLDTLINNSEYLPETDADVMDGFRLTFKNVESLGFNRDLSYWNTDSVWTFDVARYYTFNVVGSMLPFDYRIVFTESLIDTSLDVCMRTLPNGNCFPGFLQEGRPVNFKVQRQISLTGNDEIDWEQIPIGFIDVIPFGSPDSIFNADGTRESDWIVFMDHEDSLGNPLPSWRFLLNLMSNDDTRIYDQPRPGDTAYVVVDKPFLGGDVYEFTTHAPMIDQTKAVDDLDKIKVVPNPYFAASAFEGQNTFNSGRGPREIQFRYLPSECTIRIYSISGELVKTIHHSSPLESGTGRWDLLTKDNLSAAFGMYVYHVEAPGIGERIGKLAIVK
;
A
#
# COMPACT_ATOMS: atom_id res chain seq x y z
N CYS A 1 -14.53 -19.20 -22.31
CA CYS A 1 -15.46 -18.81 -21.25
C CYS A 1 -15.48 -17.30 -21.11
N ILE A 2 -16.63 -16.71 -20.76
CA ILE A 2 -16.75 -15.27 -20.53
C ILE A 2 -16.36 -15.04 -19.08
N ARG A 3 -15.15 -14.54 -18.86
CA ARG A 3 -14.72 -14.06 -17.53
C ARG A 3 -15.25 -12.67 -17.29
N ASP A 4 -15.46 -12.36 -16.04
CA ASP A 4 -15.67 -10.98 -15.63
C ASP A 4 -14.38 -10.20 -15.91
N ARG A 5 -14.55 -8.97 -16.36
CA ARG A 5 -13.46 -8.08 -16.74
C ARG A 5 -13.19 -7.16 -15.59
N PRO A 6 -11.93 -6.92 -15.26
CA PRO A 6 -11.62 -5.88 -14.28
C PRO A 6 -12.16 -4.54 -14.79
N LYS A 7 -12.64 -3.72 -13.88
CA LYS A 7 -12.97 -2.32 -14.17
C LYS A 7 -11.70 -1.51 -14.02
N VAL A 8 -11.20 -0.97 -15.13
CA VAL A 8 -9.97 -0.17 -15.14
C VAL A 8 -10.28 1.32 -15.07
N THR A 9 -9.46 2.06 -14.33
CA THR A 9 -9.42 3.52 -14.27
C THR A 9 -8.03 3.98 -14.67
N SER A 10 -7.94 5.11 -15.36
CA SER A 10 -6.68 5.72 -15.76
C SER A 10 -6.55 7.13 -15.23
N VAL A 11 -5.36 7.47 -14.74
CA VAL A 11 -4.97 8.82 -14.28
C VAL A 11 -3.90 9.34 -15.22
N ALA A 12 -4.19 10.47 -15.85
CA ALA A 12 -3.24 11.17 -16.72
C ALA A 12 -2.27 12.02 -15.88
N GLY A 13 -0.97 11.86 -16.10
CA GLY A 13 0.08 12.65 -15.46
C GLY A 13 1.02 13.31 -16.46
N ASP A 14 2.01 14.06 -15.99
CA ASP A 14 3.05 14.69 -16.82
C ASP A 14 4.10 13.65 -17.22
N GLY A 15 3.97 13.16 -18.46
CA GLY A 15 4.84 12.09 -19.00
C GLY A 15 4.60 10.73 -18.38
N GLN A 16 3.45 10.52 -17.75
CA GLN A 16 3.06 9.22 -17.19
C GLN A 16 1.57 8.98 -17.29
N VAL A 17 1.19 7.70 -17.22
CA VAL A 17 -0.18 7.22 -17.05
C VAL A 17 -0.20 6.20 -15.93
N THR A 18 -1.05 6.43 -14.94
CA THR A 18 -1.31 5.44 -13.90
C THR A 18 -2.62 4.73 -14.21
N LEU A 19 -2.59 3.40 -14.19
CA LEU A 19 -3.76 2.54 -14.30
C LEU A 19 -4.01 1.88 -12.95
N TYR A 20 -5.26 1.71 -12.57
CA TYR A 20 -5.65 0.85 -11.46
C TYR A 20 -6.97 0.15 -11.77
N TRP A 21 -7.17 -1.04 -11.20
CA TRP A 21 -8.34 -1.86 -11.51
C TRP A 21 -8.83 -2.66 -10.30
N ASP A 22 -10.10 -3.07 -10.36
CA ASP A 22 -10.75 -3.84 -9.30
C ASP A 22 -10.42 -5.35 -9.38
N ARG A 23 -10.77 -6.07 -8.31
CA ARG A 23 -10.54 -7.51 -8.13
C ARG A 23 -11.70 -8.38 -8.63
N SER A 24 -12.66 -7.83 -9.38
CA SER A 24 -13.89 -8.52 -9.78
C SER A 24 -13.64 -9.81 -10.57
N ALA A 25 -12.52 -9.88 -11.31
CA ALA A 25 -12.14 -11.04 -12.10
C ALA A 25 -11.67 -12.24 -11.26
N GLU A 26 -11.10 -12.03 -10.09
CA GLU A 26 -10.46 -13.08 -9.27
C GLU A 26 -11.47 -14.07 -8.68
N SER A 27 -12.67 -13.60 -8.36
CA SER A 27 -13.75 -14.41 -7.79
C SER A 27 -14.67 -15.04 -8.83
N THR A 28 -14.39 -14.85 -10.13
CA THR A 28 -15.23 -15.35 -11.22
C THR A 28 -15.11 -16.86 -11.35
N LYS A 29 -16.27 -17.52 -11.38
CA LYS A 29 -16.37 -18.97 -11.56
C LYS A 29 -16.43 -19.35 -13.04
N ASP A 30 -15.48 -20.15 -13.50
CA ASP A 30 -15.60 -20.80 -14.81
C ASP A 30 -16.47 -22.06 -14.73
N LYS A 31 -17.74 -21.90 -15.10
CA LYS A 31 -18.69 -23.01 -15.11
C LYS A 31 -18.35 -24.09 -16.13
N TYR A 32 -17.64 -23.75 -17.19
CA TYR A 32 -17.26 -24.71 -18.22
C TYR A 32 -16.14 -25.63 -17.72
N MET A 33 -15.08 -25.05 -17.14
CA MET A 33 -14.04 -25.81 -16.49
C MET A 33 -14.58 -26.62 -15.31
N GLY A 34 -15.41 -26.02 -14.46
CA GLY A 34 -16.03 -26.73 -13.37
C GLY A 34 -16.86 -27.94 -13.81
N ASN A 35 -17.50 -27.92 -14.98
CA ASN A 35 -18.23 -29.07 -15.51
C ASN A 35 -17.29 -30.17 -16.05
N ILE A 36 -16.19 -29.80 -16.70
CA ILE A 36 -15.21 -30.76 -17.24
C ILE A 36 -14.43 -31.44 -16.11
N THR A 37 -14.05 -30.69 -15.10
CA THR A 37 -13.16 -31.15 -14.01
C THR A 37 -13.92 -31.62 -12.77
N ASN A 38 -15.26 -31.79 -12.87
CA ASN A 38 -16.13 -32.15 -11.73
C ASN A 38 -16.02 -31.17 -10.55
N GLY A 39 -15.84 -29.89 -10.83
CA GLY A 39 -15.78 -28.81 -9.85
C GLY A 39 -14.39 -28.55 -9.25
N VAL A 40 -13.34 -29.27 -9.70
CA VAL A 40 -11.98 -29.08 -9.17
C VAL A 40 -11.41 -27.73 -9.62
N ASP A 41 -11.57 -27.36 -10.92
CA ASP A 41 -11.06 -26.12 -11.48
C ASP A 41 -12.19 -25.11 -11.74
N LEU A 42 -13.02 -24.88 -10.73
CA LEU A 42 -14.12 -23.91 -10.82
C LEU A 42 -13.60 -22.44 -10.86
N TYR A 43 -12.44 -22.21 -10.24
CA TYR A 43 -11.73 -20.94 -10.21
C TYR A 43 -10.38 -21.14 -10.88
N ASP A 44 -10.29 -20.80 -12.15
CA ASP A 44 -9.12 -20.97 -13.01
C ASP A 44 -8.47 -19.63 -13.40
N PHE A 45 -8.80 -18.57 -12.65
CA PHE A 45 -8.14 -17.27 -12.79
C PHE A 45 -6.64 -17.43 -12.50
N GLU A 46 -5.81 -16.82 -13.36
CA GLU A 46 -4.35 -16.91 -13.26
C GLU A 46 -3.71 -15.54 -13.06
N GLY A 47 -4.22 -14.49 -13.72
CA GLY A 47 -3.58 -13.19 -13.58
C GLY A 47 -4.15 -12.09 -14.48
N TYR A 48 -3.37 -11.00 -14.54
CA TYR A 48 -3.67 -9.80 -15.32
C TYR A 48 -2.58 -9.48 -16.33
N LYS A 49 -3.00 -8.89 -17.46
CA LYS A 49 -2.12 -8.32 -18.50
C LYS A 49 -2.58 -6.92 -18.85
N VAL A 50 -1.61 -6.05 -19.14
CA VAL A 50 -1.86 -4.72 -19.69
C VAL A 50 -1.44 -4.67 -21.14
N TYR A 51 -2.35 -4.23 -22.01
CA TYR A 51 -2.08 -3.91 -23.40
C TYR A 51 -2.12 -2.42 -23.60
N ARG A 52 -1.22 -1.89 -24.43
CA ARG A 52 -1.17 -0.47 -24.81
C ARG A 52 -1.19 -0.33 -26.34
N ALA A 53 -1.96 0.66 -26.81
CA ALA A 53 -2.01 1.02 -28.23
C ALA A 53 -2.17 2.54 -28.39
N THR A 54 -1.90 3.06 -29.58
CA THR A 54 -2.22 4.43 -29.98
C THR A 54 -3.49 4.52 -30.80
N ASP A 55 -4.07 3.40 -31.17
CA ASP A 55 -5.38 3.29 -31.80
C ASP A 55 -6.35 2.44 -30.97
N PHE A 56 -7.66 2.73 -31.13
CA PHE A 56 -8.72 2.09 -30.32
C PHE A 56 -8.93 0.61 -30.66
N GLU A 57 -8.49 0.13 -31.82
CA GLU A 57 -8.60 -1.28 -32.24
C GLU A 57 -7.37 -2.11 -31.84
N PHE A 58 -6.39 -1.50 -31.20
CA PHE A 58 -5.12 -2.14 -30.80
C PHE A 58 -4.34 -2.75 -31.96
N ASN A 59 -4.44 -2.15 -33.17
CA ASN A 59 -3.74 -2.66 -34.35
C ASN A 59 -2.22 -2.50 -34.29
N ASP A 60 -1.72 -1.55 -33.48
CA ASP A 60 -0.30 -1.30 -33.22
C ASP A 60 0.23 -2.08 -32.00
N ALA A 61 -0.61 -2.82 -31.29
CA ALA A 61 -0.16 -3.77 -30.28
C ALA A 61 0.52 -4.97 -30.98
N TYR A 62 1.58 -5.45 -30.35
CA TYR A 62 2.36 -6.54 -30.93
C TYR A 62 1.57 -7.86 -30.90
N ASN A 63 1.41 -8.47 -32.07
CA ASN A 63 0.73 -9.76 -32.23
C ASN A 63 1.76 -10.90 -32.32
N ILE A 64 1.55 -11.95 -31.52
CA ILE A 64 2.23 -13.22 -31.66
C ILE A 64 1.51 -14.00 -32.75
N THR A 65 2.21 -14.38 -33.83
CA THR A 65 1.64 -15.07 -34.97
C THR A 65 2.08 -16.53 -35.01
N ASP A 66 1.22 -17.39 -35.61
CA ASP A 66 1.58 -18.76 -35.92
C ASP A 66 2.55 -18.83 -37.12
N GLY A 67 2.95 -20.04 -37.50
CA GLY A 67 3.88 -20.27 -38.61
C GLY A 67 3.34 -19.81 -39.99
N ASP A 68 2.05 -19.62 -40.14
CA ASP A 68 1.37 -19.13 -41.32
C ASP A 68 1.14 -17.61 -41.30
N GLY A 69 1.53 -16.94 -40.20
CA GLY A 69 1.39 -15.50 -40.02
C GLY A 69 0.02 -15.04 -39.48
N ASN A 70 -0.82 -15.98 -39.02
CA ASN A 70 -2.08 -15.60 -38.41
C ASN A 70 -1.90 -15.15 -36.96
N PRO A 71 -2.51 -14.04 -36.50
CA PRO A 71 -2.47 -13.63 -35.11
C PRO A 71 -3.04 -14.70 -34.18
N THR A 72 -2.30 -15.05 -33.13
CA THR A 72 -2.72 -16.03 -32.11
C THR A 72 -3.01 -15.36 -30.77
N PHE A 73 -2.05 -14.62 -30.25
CA PHE A 73 -2.12 -13.91 -28.99
C PHE A 73 -1.57 -12.50 -29.12
N LEU A 74 -2.06 -11.57 -28.31
CA LEU A 74 -1.42 -10.27 -28.12
C LEU A 74 -0.27 -10.41 -27.10
N GLU A 75 0.84 -9.72 -27.37
CA GLU A 75 1.92 -9.58 -26.40
C GLU A 75 1.55 -8.47 -25.40
N PRO A 76 1.62 -8.72 -24.09
CA PRO A 76 1.47 -7.67 -23.09
C PRO A 76 2.46 -6.53 -23.36
N TYR A 77 2.09 -5.31 -22.97
CA TYR A 77 2.97 -4.19 -23.10
C TYR A 77 4.30 -4.43 -22.38
N VAL A 78 5.40 -4.05 -23.01
CA VAL A 78 6.75 -4.25 -22.45
C VAL A 78 7.38 -2.88 -22.19
N GLN A 79 7.59 -2.56 -20.93
CA GLN A 79 8.28 -1.34 -20.51
C GLN A 79 9.67 -1.69 -19.97
N ASN A 80 10.72 -1.12 -20.55
CA ASN A 80 12.11 -1.37 -20.16
C ASN A 80 12.50 -2.85 -20.12
N GLY A 81 11.90 -3.68 -20.98
CA GLY A 81 12.15 -5.11 -21.04
C GLY A 81 11.34 -5.96 -20.07
N VAL A 82 10.46 -5.34 -19.28
CA VAL A 82 9.56 -6.01 -18.35
C VAL A 82 8.15 -6.05 -18.95
N ARG A 83 7.55 -7.23 -19.00
CA ARG A 83 6.16 -7.40 -19.43
C ARG A 83 5.21 -6.88 -18.36
N ALA A 84 4.19 -6.16 -18.76
CA ALA A 84 3.08 -5.77 -17.90
C ALA A 84 2.10 -6.94 -17.76
N GLN A 85 2.55 -7.98 -17.04
CA GLN A 85 1.83 -9.21 -16.76
C GLN A 85 2.14 -9.67 -15.34
N TRP A 86 1.12 -10.06 -14.59
CA TRP A 86 1.21 -10.52 -13.21
C TRP A 86 0.31 -11.73 -13.01
N ASP A 87 0.83 -12.75 -12.35
CA ASP A 87 0.22 -14.05 -12.16
C ASP A 87 0.21 -14.45 -10.68
N LEU A 88 -0.66 -15.39 -10.35
CA LEU A 88 -0.72 -15.96 -9.00
C LEU A 88 0.59 -16.69 -8.66
N VAL A 89 0.90 -16.74 -7.37
CA VAL A 89 2.00 -17.58 -6.85
C VAL A 89 1.40 -18.92 -6.42
N ASP A 90 1.17 -19.82 -7.39
CA ASP A 90 0.46 -21.08 -7.17
C ASP A 90 1.11 -22.31 -7.80
N GLY A 91 2.32 -22.15 -8.36
CA GLY A 91 3.10 -23.21 -9.02
C GLY A 91 2.79 -23.39 -10.51
N LYS A 92 1.96 -22.50 -11.11
CA LYS A 92 1.62 -22.52 -12.53
C LYS A 92 2.27 -21.35 -13.24
N SER A 93 3.42 -21.55 -13.83
CA SER A 93 4.19 -20.49 -14.49
C SER A 93 4.83 -20.95 -15.80
N GLY A 94 5.41 -20.02 -16.54
CA GLY A 94 6.10 -20.27 -17.80
C GLY A 94 5.18 -20.58 -18.96
N TRP A 95 5.64 -21.45 -19.87
CA TRP A 95 4.91 -21.79 -21.09
C TRP A 95 3.87 -22.88 -20.84
N HIS A 96 2.62 -22.60 -21.16
CA HIS A 96 1.53 -23.57 -21.02
C HIS A 96 1.83 -24.88 -21.78
N PRO A 97 1.52 -26.06 -21.22
CA PRO A 97 1.85 -27.34 -21.86
C PRO A 97 1.11 -27.57 -23.17
N VAL A 98 -0.11 -27.07 -23.32
CA VAL A 98 -0.91 -27.16 -24.54
C VAL A 98 -0.59 -25.98 -25.47
N ASP A 99 -0.39 -26.26 -26.77
CA ASP A 99 -0.14 -25.22 -27.78
C ASP A 99 -1.34 -25.00 -28.71
N LEU A 100 -1.39 -23.80 -29.32
CA LEU A 100 -2.28 -23.46 -30.42
C LEU A 100 -1.45 -23.34 -31.72
N ASN A 101 -1.57 -24.31 -32.62
CA ASN A 101 -0.82 -24.32 -33.86
C ASN A 101 0.72 -24.16 -33.67
N GLY A 102 1.26 -24.77 -32.64
CA GLY A 102 2.68 -24.70 -32.28
C GLY A 102 3.10 -23.49 -31.47
N ILE A 103 2.16 -22.58 -31.15
CA ILE A 103 2.40 -21.40 -30.29
C ILE A 103 1.87 -21.68 -28.89
N LYS A 104 2.73 -21.55 -27.90
CA LYS A 104 2.37 -21.71 -26.50
C LYS A 104 2.00 -20.38 -25.88
N TYR A 105 1.01 -20.42 -25.00
CA TYR A 105 0.63 -19.30 -24.18
C TYR A 105 1.62 -19.14 -23.01
N TYR A 106 2.01 -17.92 -22.69
CA TYR A 106 2.85 -17.62 -21.53
C TYR A 106 1.99 -17.26 -20.34
N LEU A 107 2.11 -18.02 -19.25
CA LEU A 107 1.30 -17.86 -18.05
C LEU A 107 1.85 -16.75 -17.13
N GLY A 108 3.16 -16.65 -16.98
CA GLY A 108 3.82 -15.68 -16.11
C GLY A 108 5.05 -16.28 -15.41
N ASP A 109 5.54 -15.59 -14.39
CA ASP A 109 6.76 -15.92 -13.63
C ASP A 109 6.51 -16.01 -12.11
N GLU A 110 5.27 -16.25 -11.68
CA GLU A 110 4.84 -16.24 -10.25
C GLU A 110 5.15 -14.91 -9.57
N THR A 111 4.77 -13.82 -10.22
CA THR A 111 5.11 -12.46 -9.79
C THR A 111 4.27 -11.94 -8.63
N GLY A 112 3.16 -12.60 -8.33
CA GLY A 112 2.10 -12.08 -7.47
C GLY A 112 1.20 -11.08 -8.22
N LEU A 113 -0.05 -10.98 -7.79
CA LEU A 113 -1.01 -10.04 -8.39
C LEU A 113 -0.70 -8.61 -7.99
N VAL A 114 -0.97 -7.68 -8.91
CA VAL A 114 -1.03 -6.24 -8.65
C VAL A 114 -2.29 -5.65 -9.28
N HIS A 115 -2.79 -4.55 -8.72
CA HIS A 115 -3.99 -3.87 -9.21
C HIS A 115 -3.73 -2.43 -9.64
N SER A 116 -2.46 -2.10 -9.84
CA SER A 116 -2.05 -0.82 -10.42
C SER A 116 -0.80 -0.99 -11.29
N TYR A 117 -0.67 -0.09 -12.27
CA TYR A 117 0.48 -0.04 -13.18
C TYR A 117 0.78 1.40 -13.59
N VAL A 118 2.05 1.78 -13.59
CA VAL A 118 2.49 3.11 -14.02
C VAL A 118 3.31 2.99 -15.30
N ASP A 119 2.78 3.57 -16.39
CA ASP A 119 3.48 3.71 -17.66
C ASP A 119 4.19 5.08 -17.72
N ASN A 120 5.52 5.06 -17.66
CA ASN A 120 6.37 6.25 -17.78
C ASN A 120 6.97 6.42 -19.18
N ASP A 121 6.61 5.56 -20.13
CA ASP A 121 7.07 5.62 -21.53
C ASP A 121 5.98 6.20 -22.44
N VAL A 122 5.43 7.34 -22.03
CA VAL A 122 4.37 8.04 -22.74
C VAL A 122 4.76 9.47 -23.10
N VAL A 123 4.12 10.00 -24.14
CA VAL A 123 4.37 11.36 -24.62
C VAL A 123 3.15 12.21 -24.34
N ASN A 124 3.34 13.32 -23.61
CA ASN A 124 2.26 14.27 -23.34
C ASN A 124 1.56 14.71 -24.63
N GLY A 125 0.24 14.72 -24.58
CA GLY A 125 -0.62 15.11 -25.68
C GLY A 125 -0.91 14.01 -26.69
N GLN A 126 -0.18 12.90 -26.65
CA GLN A 126 -0.49 11.73 -27.45
C GLN A 126 -1.59 10.93 -26.78
N ARG A 127 -2.54 10.43 -27.58
CA ARG A 127 -3.62 9.57 -27.14
C ARG A 127 -3.12 8.14 -27.03
N TYR A 128 -3.44 7.49 -25.91
CA TYR A 128 -3.18 6.08 -25.68
C TYR A 128 -4.47 5.37 -25.30
N TYR A 129 -4.55 4.11 -25.67
CA TYR A 129 -5.58 3.17 -25.25
C TYR A 129 -4.92 2.08 -24.44
N TYR A 130 -5.46 1.80 -23.27
CA TYR A 130 -5.02 0.70 -22.43
C TYR A 130 -6.15 -0.28 -22.21
N ALA A 131 -5.83 -1.55 -22.27
CA ALA A 131 -6.73 -2.62 -21.88
C ALA A 131 -6.08 -3.43 -20.76
N VAL A 132 -6.81 -3.62 -19.67
CA VAL A 132 -6.44 -4.57 -18.63
C VAL A 132 -7.31 -5.81 -18.80
N VAL A 133 -6.68 -6.94 -19.02
CA VAL A 133 -7.39 -8.21 -19.20
C VAL A 133 -7.01 -9.19 -18.10
N SER A 134 -7.99 -9.91 -17.60
CA SER A 134 -7.78 -11.10 -16.79
C SER A 134 -7.57 -12.30 -17.69
N TYR A 135 -6.74 -13.26 -17.30
CA TYR A 135 -6.56 -14.50 -18.04
C TYR A 135 -6.64 -15.72 -17.13
N ASP A 136 -6.90 -16.86 -17.75
CA ASP A 136 -7.03 -18.13 -17.07
C ASP A 136 -5.82 -19.04 -17.29
N TYR A 137 -5.67 -20.01 -16.39
CA TYR A 137 -4.72 -21.08 -16.56
C TYR A 137 -5.11 -22.00 -17.74
N GLY A 138 -6.42 -22.13 -18.04
CA GLY A 138 -6.92 -23.12 -19.00
C GLY A 138 -6.93 -24.53 -18.41
N GLY A 139 -6.34 -25.47 -19.09
CA GLY A 139 -6.28 -26.86 -18.69
C GLY A 139 -4.90 -27.48 -18.84
N ASP A 140 -4.84 -28.79 -18.82
CA ASP A 140 -3.62 -29.57 -18.95
C ASP A 140 -3.63 -30.46 -20.21
N LEU A 141 -2.65 -31.34 -20.32
CA LEU A 141 -2.56 -32.30 -21.43
C LEU A 141 -3.69 -33.36 -21.44
N THR A 142 -4.54 -33.43 -20.39
CA THR A 142 -5.65 -34.37 -20.33
C THR A 142 -6.94 -33.81 -20.93
N ASN A 143 -7.16 -32.50 -20.81
CA ASN A 143 -8.35 -31.82 -21.33
C ASN A 143 -8.09 -30.88 -22.52
N TYR A 144 -6.83 -30.59 -22.83
CA TYR A 144 -6.38 -29.81 -24.00
C TYR A 144 -7.02 -28.41 -24.12
N ILE A 145 -7.32 -27.76 -22.99
CA ILE A 145 -7.85 -26.41 -22.98
C ILE A 145 -6.70 -25.42 -22.89
N ILE A 146 -6.63 -24.50 -23.82
CA ILE A 146 -5.63 -23.42 -23.83
C ILE A 146 -6.11 -22.26 -22.95
N PRO A 147 -5.16 -21.52 -22.30
CA PRO A 147 -5.49 -20.29 -21.60
C PRO A 147 -6.17 -19.27 -22.51
N SER A 148 -6.99 -18.42 -21.92
CA SER A 148 -7.70 -17.37 -22.65
C SER A 148 -7.73 -16.06 -21.88
N ASP A 149 -7.62 -14.94 -22.62
CA ASP A 149 -7.78 -13.59 -22.07
C ASP A 149 -9.26 -13.20 -22.03
N SER A 150 -9.66 -12.39 -21.04
CA SER A 150 -10.97 -11.75 -21.04
C SER A 150 -11.06 -10.79 -22.23
N PRO A 151 -12.22 -10.75 -22.95
CA PRO A 151 -12.29 -9.99 -24.18
C PRO A 151 -12.27 -8.47 -23.91
N MET A 152 -11.52 -7.74 -24.72
CA MET A 152 -11.59 -6.30 -24.84
C MET A 152 -12.91 -5.93 -25.55
N LYS A 153 -13.78 -5.13 -24.93
CA LYS A 153 -15.02 -4.68 -25.57
C LYS A 153 -14.85 -3.31 -26.18
N LEU A 154 -14.88 -3.30 -27.49
CA LEU A 154 -14.89 -2.08 -28.30
C LEU A 154 -16.14 -2.12 -29.18
N ARG A 155 -16.84 -1.00 -29.25
CA ARG A 155 -17.97 -0.82 -30.18
C ARG A 155 -17.83 0.51 -30.88
N VAL A 156 -17.80 0.48 -32.19
CA VAL A 156 -17.85 1.68 -33.01
C VAL A 156 -19.26 1.83 -33.54
N ASN A 157 -19.88 2.96 -33.32
CA ASN A 157 -21.15 3.27 -33.95
C ASN A 157 -20.91 3.59 -35.44
N PRO A 158 -21.39 2.75 -36.39
CA PRO A 158 -21.06 2.93 -37.80
C PRO A 158 -21.64 4.21 -38.43
N LEU A 159 -22.62 4.83 -37.77
CA LEU A 159 -23.25 6.05 -38.26
C LEU A 159 -22.60 7.32 -37.73
N THR A 160 -22.12 7.30 -36.50
CA THR A 160 -21.55 8.49 -35.82
C THR A 160 -20.05 8.44 -35.64
N GLY A 161 -19.40 7.29 -35.88
CA GLY A 161 -17.99 7.07 -35.59
C GLY A 161 -17.62 7.10 -34.10
N VAL A 162 -18.62 7.16 -33.21
CA VAL A 162 -18.40 7.19 -31.76
C VAL A 162 -17.93 5.83 -31.30
N VAL A 163 -16.76 5.82 -30.63
CA VAL A 163 -16.19 4.63 -30.01
C VAL A 163 -16.73 4.50 -28.58
N SER A 164 -17.26 3.34 -28.25
CA SER A 164 -17.66 2.98 -26.88
C SER A 164 -16.71 1.93 -26.34
N LEU A 165 -16.02 2.26 -25.25
CA LEU A 165 -15.06 1.39 -24.56
C LEU A 165 -15.79 0.53 -23.52
N GLY A 166 -15.32 -0.70 -23.34
CA GLY A 166 -15.78 -1.59 -22.26
C GLY A 166 -15.15 -1.22 -20.91
N PRO A 167 -15.56 -1.86 -19.81
CA PRO A 167 -15.08 -1.52 -18.48
C PRO A 167 -13.57 -1.74 -18.28
N ASN A 168 -12.99 -2.61 -19.07
CA ASN A 168 -11.57 -2.97 -19.00
C ASN A 168 -10.69 -2.26 -20.06
N VAL A 169 -11.23 -1.24 -20.74
CA VAL A 169 -10.50 -0.45 -21.74
C VAL A 169 -10.68 1.04 -21.44
N VAL A 170 -9.60 1.78 -21.39
CA VAL A 170 -9.60 3.23 -21.17
C VAL A 170 -8.85 3.96 -22.26
N GLU A 171 -9.31 5.17 -22.55
CA GLU A 171 -8.60 6.16 -23.36
C GLU A 171 -8.02 7.23 -22.45
N VAL A 172 -6.75 7.54 -22.61
CA VAL A 172 -6.07 8.55 -21.81
C VAL A 172 -5.10 9.37 -22.65
N VAL A 173 -4.97 10.66 -22.31
CA VAL A 173 -4.01 11.57 -22.93
C VAL A 173 -3.18 12.17 -21.81
N PRO A 174 -1.94 11.70 -21.60
CA PRO A 174 -1.05 12.30 -20.61
C PRO A 174 -0.84 13.78 -20.92
N SER A 175 -0.85 14.61 -19.91
CA SER A 175 -0.81 16.06 -20.04
C SER A 175 -0.01 16.68 -18.91
N PRO A 176 0.78 17.73 -19.15
CA PRO A 176 1.32 18.51 -18.07
C PRO A 176 0.19 19.20 -17.31
N PRO A 177 0.32 19.41 -16.00
CA PRO A 177 -0.68 20.08 -15.20
C PRO A 177 -0.80 21.57 -15.57
N SER A 178 -1.86 22.20 -15.12
CA SER A 178 -2.08 23.64 -15.27
C SER A 178 -1.01 24.45 -14.53
N ALA A 179 -0.73 25.66 -15.00
CA ALA A 179 0.18 26.57 -14.31
C ALA A 179 -0.28 26.82 -12.86
N GLY A 180 0.65 26.70 -11.92
CA GLY A 180 0.38 26.84 -10.49
C GLY A 180 -0.17 25.59 -9.81
N PHE A 181 -0.27 24.47 -10.49
CA PHE A 181 -0.79 23.21 -9.92
C PHE A 181 0.03 22.76 -8.71
N VAL A 182 -0.67 22.43 -7.64
CA VAL A 182 -0.14 21.78 -6.45
C VAL A 182 -0.86 20.45 -6.32
N ASP A 183 -0.08 19.38 -6.19
CA ASP A 183 -0.61 18.03 -6.08
C ASP A 183 -1.48 17.85 -4.83
N ALA A 184 -2.35 16.86 -4.88
CA ALA A 184 -3.04 16.37 -3.69
C ALA A 184 -2.03 15.89 -2.65
N SER A 185 -2.37 16.06 -1.39
CA SER A 185 -1.52 15.69 -0.26
C SER A 185 -2.37 15.24 0.93
N PHE A 186 -1.71 14.77 1.98
CA PHE A 186 -2.33 14.57 3.28
C PHE A 186 -1.50 15.30 4.36
N ALA A 187 -2.16 15.70 5.43
CA ALA A 187 -1.56 16.54 6.45
C ALA A 187 -0.39 15.83 7.14
N GLY A 188 0.76 16.50 7.23
CA GLY A 188 1.95 16.03 7.94
C GLY A 188 2.77 14.96 7.24
N ASP A 189 2.40 14.52 6.03
CA ASP A 189 3.04 13.41 5.28
C ASP A 189 3.16 12.09 6.08
N GLN A 190 2.41 11.99 7.18
CA GLN A 190 2.31 10.81 8.04
C GLN A 190 0.87 10.60 8.50
N ILE A 191 0.53 9.36 8.78
CA ILE A 191 -0.73 8.99 9.42
C ILE A 191 -0.52 9.04 10.93
N ASP A 192 -1.30 9.86 11.62
CA ASP A 192 -1.18 10.03 13.06
C ASP A 192 -1.77 8.82 13.81
N HIS A 193 -0.97 8.18 14.67
CA HIS A 193 -1.44 7.19 15.63
C HIS A 193 -2.01 7.92 16.85
N VAL A 194 -3.32 8.17 16.86
CA VAL A 194 -3.98 9.04 17.85
C VAL A 194 -4.38 8.33 19.13
N ALA A 195 -4.53 7.01 19.08
CA ALA A 195 -4.81 6.19 20.26
C ALA A 195 -4.32 4.75 20.07
N GLY A 196 -4.05 4.06 21.18
CA GLY A 196 -3.61 2.67 21.21
C GLY A 196 -2.11 2.52 21.45
N SER A 197 -1.60 1.32 21.23
CA SER A 197 -0.20 0.97 21.54
C SER A 197 0.45 0.04 20.51
N SER A 198 -0.20 -0.21 19.37
CA SER A 198 0.38 -1.10 18.34
C SER A 198 1.74 -0.61 17.85
N SER A 199 2.57 -1.55 17.46
CA SER A 199 3.84 -1.30 16.78
C SER A 199 3.71 -1.37 15.26
N GLY A 200 2.50 -1.59 14.76
CA GLY A 200 2.19 -1.61 13.33
C GLY A 200 2.28 -0.21 12.71
N GLU A 201 2.58 -0.19 11.42
CA GLU A 201 2.69 1.04 10.63
C GLU A 201 1.61 1.05 9.55
N VAL A 202 0.98 2.22 9.34
CA VAL A 202 0.00 2.43 8.27
C VAL A 202 0.58 3.41 7.27
N TYR A 203 0.53 3.04 5.99
CA TYR A 203 1.02 3.85 4.89
C TYR A 203 -0.12 4.25 3.97
N LEU A 204 -0.07 5.47 3.48
CA LEU A 204 -1.01 6.02 2.51
C LEU A 204 -0.28 6.39 1.22
N GLU A 205 -0.87 6.00 0.10
CA GLU A 205 -0.40 6.40 -1.23
C GLU A 205 -1.54 7.04 -2.01
N ILE A 206 -1.32 8.25 -2.53
CA ILE A 206 -2.25 8.91 -3.43
C ILE A 206 -2.03 8.33 -4.83
N VAL A 207 -3.06 7.68 -5.38
CA VAL A 207 -3.03 7.03 -6.70
C VAL A 207 -3.78 7.85 -7.74
N ASP A 208 -4.90 8.43 -7.35
CA ASP A 208 -5.76 9.26 -8.20
C ASP A 208 -6.04 10.60 -7.53
N PRO A 209 -5.17 11.60 -7.76
CA PRO A 209 -5.31 12.93 -7.14
C PRO A 209 -6.64 13.62 -7.44
N GLN A 210 -7.29 13.30 -8.58
CA GLN A 210 -8.56 13.93 -8.97
C GLN A 210 -9.74 13.51 -8.09
N ASN A 211 -9.65 12.35 -7.46
CA ASN A 211 -10.68 11.81 -6.58
C ASN A 211 -10.42 12.11 -5.09
N ILE A 212 -9.30 12.75 -4.76
CA ILE A 212 -9.02 13.19 -3.39
C ILE A 212 -10.01 14.28 -2.98
N LYS A 213 -10.71 14.05 -1.89
CA LYS A 213 -11.61 15.03 -1.26
C LYS A 213 -10.80 16.05 -0.45
N ASP A 214 -11.19 17.33 -0.52
CA ASP A 214 -10.49 18.41 0.20
C ASP A 214 -10.94 18.52 1.64
N ALA A 215 -9.98 18.62 2.56
CA ALA A 215 -10.20 18.75 4.00
C ALA A 215 -11.07 17.63 4.59
N HIS A 216 -10.98 16.41 4.04
CA HIS A 216 -11.62 15.23 4.61
C HIS A 216 -10.70 14.52 5.58
N THR A 217 -11.25 14.16 6.74
CA THR A 217 -10.55 13.43 7.79
C THR A 217 -11.04 12.00 7.85
N TYR A 218 -10.10 11.08 7.75
CA TYR A 218 -10.36 9.63 7.77
C TYR A 218 -9.79 9.00 9.02
N GLN A 219 -10.54 8.06 9.58
CA GLN A 219 -10.13 7.32 10.76
C GLN A 219 -10.05 5.82 10.43
N ILE A 220 -8.96 5.20 10.88
CA ILE A 220 -8.72 3.77 10.77
C ILE A 220 -8.79 3.17 12.17
N THR A 221 -9.63 2.16 12.34
CA THR A 221 -9.79 1.43 13.60
C THR A 221 -9.68 -0.07 13.33
N PHE A 222 -9.41 -0.84 14.37
CA PHE A 222 -9.18 -2.27 14.26
C PHE A 222 -10.04 -3.06 15.24
N ASP A 223 -10.33 -4.31 14.88
CA ASP A 223 -10.76 -5.35 15.81
C ASP A 223 -9.62 -6.33 16.03
N ASP A 224 -9.51 -6.85 17.24
CA ASP A 224 -8.56 -7.88 17.58
C ASP A 224 -9.23 -9.19 18.02
N THR A 225 -8.42 -10.22 18.10
CA THR A 225 -8.80 -11.50 18.70
C THR A 225 -7.88 -11.75 19.88
N LEU A 226 -8.41 -11.58 21.09
CA LEU A 226 -7.74 -11.99 22.31
C LEU A 226 -8.03 -13.48 22.56
N PHE A 227 -7.04 -14.32 22.38
CA PHE A 227 -7.13 -15.72 22.77
C PHE A 227 -6.79 -15.86 24.25
N LEU A 228 -7.79 -15.80 25.11
CA LEU A 228 -7.63 -16.15 26.52
C LEU A 228 -7.54 -17.66 26.66
N ASN A 229 -6.42 -18.15 27.19
CA ASN A 229 -6.22 -19.58 27.41
C ASN A 229 -7.24 -20.14 28.42
N GLN A 230 -8.21 -20.87 27.94
CA GLN A 230 -9.07 -21.68 28.77
C GLN A 230 -8.38 -23.00 29.06
N GLN A 231 -7.72 -23.03 30.22
CA GLN A 231 -7.28 -24.24 30.94
C GLN A 231 -6.84 -25.45 30.11
N GLY A 232 -5.55 -25.66 30.00
CA GLY A 232 -4.98 -27.01 29.89
C GLY A 232 -4.69 -27.55 28.50
N LEU A 233 -4.81 -26.78 27.44
CA LEU A 233 -4.30 -27.12 26.12
C LEU A 233 -3.16 -26.16 25.74
N ALA A 234 -2.16 -26.66 25.01
CA ALA A 234 -1.07 -25.86 24.44
C ALA A 234 -1.61 -24.88 23.37
N GLY A 235 -2.46 -23.97 23.78
CA GLY A 235 -3.04 -22.91 22.96
C GLY A 235 -2.39 -21.58 23.34
N TYR A 236 -2.04 -20.79 22.37
CA TYR A 236 -1.34 -19.53 22.52
C TYR A 236 -2.33 -18.44 22.97
N ASP A 237 -2.18 -17.93 24.21
CA ASP A 237 -2.76 -16.63 24.54
C ASP A 237 -1.97 -15.58 23.81
N THR A 238 -2.47 -15.11 22.70
CA THR A 238 -1.87 -14.06 21.92
C THR A 238 -2.97 -13.13 21.40
N ALA A 239 -2.67 -11.88 21.22
CA ALA A 239 -3.51 -10.95 20.48
C ALA A 239 -3.07 -10.93 19.02
N THR A 240 -4.03 -10.99 18.11
CA THR A 240 -3.82 -10.83 16.67
C THR A 240 -4.85 -9.84 16.13
N THR A 241 -4.47 -9.09 15.12
CA THR A 241 -5.41 -8.26 14.38
C THR A 241 -6.42 -9.15 13.67
N LYS A 242 -7.70 -8.86 13.83
CA LYS A 242 -8.79 -9.60 13.19
C LYS A 242 -9.26 -8.89 11.92
N SER A 243 -9.49 -7.60 12.01
CA SER A 243 -10.02 -6.81 10.91
C SER A 243 -9.77 -5.33 11.11
N TYR A 244 -10.03 -4.53 10.07
CA TYR A 244 -9.97 -3.08 10.17
C TYR A 244 -11.17 -2.40 9.52
N TYR A 245 -11.36 -1.14 9.87
CA TYR A 245 -12.37 -0.24 9.36
C TYR A 245 -11.72 1.05 8.85
N LEU A 246 -12.28 1.62 7.81
CA LEU A 246 -11.92 2.95 7.31
C LEU A 246 -13.19 3.79 7.21
N VAL A 247 -13.23 4.89 7.93
CA VAL A 247 -14.40 5.76 8.00
C VAL A 247 -13.99 7.20 7.76
N ASP A 248 -14.70 7.89 6.88
CA ASP A 248 -14.63 9.35 6.76
C ASP A 248 -15.43 9.96 7.91
N VAL A 249 -14.73 10.66 8.79
CA VAL A 249 -15.29 11.26 10.02
C VAL A 249 -15.42 12.77 9.93
N THR A 250 -15.30 13.33 8.74
CA THR A 250 -15.35 14.79 8.49
C THR A 250 -16.64 15.41 9.01
N ASP A 251 -17.79 14.77 8.76
CA ASP A 251 -19.05 15.16 9.40
C ASP A 251 -19.44 14.12 10.48
N PRO A 252 -19.35 14.47 11.77
CA PRO A 252 -19.70 13.55 12.85
C PRO A 252 -21.17 13.08 12.84
N ASN A 253 -22.05 13.74 12.08
CA ASN A 253 -23.46 13.37 11.98
C ASN A 253 -23.76 12.51 10.74
N ASP A 254 -22.84 12.42 9.79
CA ASP A 254 -22.98 11.66 8.54
C ASP A 254 -21.65 10.96 8.22
N LEU A 255 -21.39 9.86 8.91
CA LEU A 255 -20.18 9.07 8.74
C LEU A 255 -20.26 8.24 7.45
N ASP A 256 -19.26 8.36 6.58
CA ASP A 256 -19.14 7.54 5.38
C ASP A 256 -18.14 6.40 5.62
N THR A 257 -18.62 5.17 5.60
CA THR A 257 -17.80 3.98 5.84
C THR A 257 -17.28 3.43 4.51
N LEU A 258 -16.00 3.65 4.23
CA LEU A 258 -15.34 3.17 3.02
C LEU A 258 -15.01 1.67 3.13
N ILE A 259 -14.52 1.25 4.29
CA ILE A 259 -14.24 -0.16 4.59
C ILE A 259 -14.94 -0.55 5.88
N ASN A 260 -15.68 -1.64 5.82
CA ASN A 260 -16.39 -2.18 6.96
C ASN A 260 -15.94 -3.61 7.25
N ASN A 261 -15.19 -3.80 8.33
CA ASN A 261 -14.77 -5.10 8.85
C ASN A 261 -14.00 -5.97 7.82
N SER A 262 -12.94 -5.39 7.22
CA SER A 262 -12.06 -6.16 6.34
C SER A 262 -11.09 -7.02 7.14
N GLU A 263 -11.14 -8.34 6.94
CA GLU A 263 -10.17 -9.28 7.53
C GLU A 263 -8.85 -9.31 6.75
N TYR A 264 -8.79 -8.70 5.57
CA TYR A 264 -7.60 -8.59 4.75
C TYR A 264 -6.93 -7.23 4.98
N LEU A 265 -5.74 -7.25 5.56
CA LEU A 265 -4.86 -6.07 5.70
C LEU A 265 -3.81 -6.15 4.59
N PRO A 266 -3.91 -5.33 3.53
CA PRO A 266 -2.96 -5.39 2.43
C PRO A 266 -1.59 -4.84 2.86
N GLU A 267 -0.51 -5.56 2.53
CA GLU A 267 0.86 -5.12 2.79
C GLU A 267 1.44 -4.28 1.64
N THR A 268 1.10 -4.61 0.40
CA THR A 268 1.72 -4.00 -0.79
C THR A 268 0.73 -3.53 -1.83
N ASP A 269 -0.45 -4.15 -1.91
CA ASP A 269 -1.42 -3.91 -2.97
C ASP A 269 -2.83 -3.83 -2.39
N ALA A 270 -3.39 -2.64 -2.40
CA ALA A 270 -4.69 -2.32 -1.84
C ALA A 270 -5.61 -1.70 -2.89
N ASP A 271 -6.92 -1.83 -2.69
CA ASP A 271 -7.92 -1.17 -3.52
C ASP A 271 -7.83 0.36 -3.34
N VAL A 272 -8.02 1.09 -4.44
CA VAL A 272 -8.03 2.56 -4.43
C VAL A 272 -9.42 3.05 -4.06
N MET A 273 -9.51 3.87 -3.02
CA MET A 273 -10.75 4.48 -2.51
C MET A 273 -10.53 5.97 -2.34
N ASP A 274 -11.48 6.79 -2.73
CA ASP A 274 -11.38 8.26 -2.65
C ASP A 274 -10.04 8.81 -3.18
N GLY A 275 -9.43 8.12 -4.16
CA GLY A 275 -8.17 8.52 -4.77
C GLY A 275 -6.89 8.04 -4.08
N PHE A 276 -6.96 7.40 -2.92
CA PHE A 276 -5.82 6.85 -2.19
C PHE A 276 -5.96 5.36 -1.91
N ARG A 277 -4.87 4.71 -1.53
CA ARG A 277 -4.84 3.36 -0.99
C ARG A 277 -4.05 3.30 0.32
N LEU A 278 -4.43 2.35 1.18
CA LEU A 278 -3.77 2.09 2.45
C LEU A 278 -3.04 0.77 2.41
N THR A 279 -1.82 0.73 2.92
CA THR A 279 -1.08 -0.50 3.15
C THR A 279 -0.62 -0.57 4.60
N PHE A 280 -0.47 -1.78 5.10
CA PHE A 280 -0.23 -2.04 6.51
C PHE A 280 1.03 -2.88 6.68
N LYS A 281 1.89 -2.48 7.59
CA LYS A 281 2.96 -3.32 8.09
C LYS A 281 2.58 -3.74 9.50
N ASN A 282 2.04 -4.92 9.63
CA ASN A 282 1.57 -5.48 10.90
C ASN A 282 2.55 -6.53 11.41
N VAL A 283 2.52 -6.78 12.70
CA VAL A 283 3.16 -7.95 13.30
C VAL A 283 2.11 -9.04 13.49
N GLU A 284 2.49 -10.31 13.32
CA GLU A 284 1.52 -11.40 13.37
C GLU A 284 0.90 -11.61 14.76
N SER A 285 1.70 -11.39 15.80
CA SER A 285 1.28 -11.60 17.19
C SER A 285 2.17 -10.86 18.17
N LEU A 286 1.73 -10.79 19.43
CA LEU A 286 2.55 -10.29 20.52
C LEU A 286 3.90 -11.02 20.61
N GLY A 287 4.98 -10.29 20.74
CA GLY A 287 6.32 -10.86 20.82
C GLY A 287 7.34 -9.91 21.45
N PHE A 288 8.43 -10.46 21.94
CA PHE A 288 9.55 -9.67 22.43
C PHE A 288 10.35 -9.08 21.26
N ASN A 289 10.42 -7.76 21.18
CA ASN A 289 11.24 -7.07 20.18
C ASN A 289 12.66 -6.87 20.72
N ARG A 290 13.56 -7.77 20.31
CA ARG A 290 14.96 -7.73 20.75
C ARG A 290 15.71 -6.52 20.21
N ASP A 291 15.41 -6.07 19.01
CA ASP A 291 16.16 -5.02 18.32
C ASP A 291 15.85 -3.63 18.89
N LEU A 292 14.63 -3.43 19.38
CA LEU A 292 14.18 -2.18 20.00
C LEU A 292 14.35 -2.18 21.53
N SER A 293 14.64 -3.33 22.13
CA SER A 293 14.86 -3.43 23.58
C SER A 293 16.30 -3.14 23.95
N TYR A 294 16.51 -2.43 25.04
CA TYR A 294 17.84 -1.92 25.39
C TYR A 294 18.05 -1.71 26.90
N TRP A 295 19.32 -1.55 27.28
CA TRP A 295 19.71 -1.03 28.58
C TRP A 295 19.91 0.47 28.52
N ASN A 296 19.58 1.19 29.62
CA ASN A 296 19.87 2.61 29.73
C ASN A 296 21.38 2.92 29.91
N THR A 297 22.18 1.92 30.13
CA THR A 297 23.65 2.00 30.33
C THR A 297 24.36 1.08 29.36
N ASP A 298 25.67 1.23 29.21
CA ASP A 298 26.54 0.30 28.45
C ASP A 298 26.69 -1.04 29.21
N SER A 299 25.55 -1.73 29.40
CA SER A 299 25.55 -3.05 30.03
C SER A 299 26.20 -4.08 29.10
N VAL A 300 27.01 -4.96 29.68
CA VAL A 300 27.59 -6.10 28.95
C VAL A 300 26.61 -7.26 28.78
N TRP A 301 25.44 -7.17 29.40
CA TRP A 301 24.44 -8.20 29.38
C TRP A 301 23.48 -7.98 28.21
N THR A 302 23.15 -9.06 27.51
CA THR A 302 21.89 -9.13 26.77
C THR A 302 20.86 -9.82 27.61
N PHE A 303 19.61 -9.51 27.35
CA PHE A 303 18.49 -10.17 28.01
C PHE A 303 17.54 -10.77 26.99
N ASP A 304 16.72 -11.67 27.46
CA ASP A 304 15.61 -12.24 26.70
C ASP A 304 14.32 -12.13 27.49
N VAL A 305 13.24 -11.95 26.78
CA VAL A 305 11.91 -11.94 27.36
C VAL A 305 11.05 -12.92 26.57
N ALA A 306 10.46 -13.84 27.28
CA ALA A 306 9.64 -14.85 26.67
C ALA A 306 8.35 -15.02 27.48
N ARG A 307 7.34 -15.59 26.86
CA ARG A 307 6.16 -16.04 27.57
C ARG A 307 6.55 -16.89 28.76
N TYR A 308 5.97 -16.60 29.93
CA TYR A 308 6.19 -17.49 31.09
C TYR A 308 5.64 -18.88 30.78
N TYR A 309 6.50 -19.87 30.91
CA TYR A 309 6.11 -21.26 30.71
C TYR A 309 6.93 -22.16 31.62
N THR A 310 6.25 -22.92 32.44
CA THR A 310 6.86 -23.96 33.26
C THR A 310 5.88 -25.14 33.41
N PHE A 311 6.34 -26.34 33.17
CA PHE A 311 5.56 -27.60 33.29
C PHE A 311 4.13 -27.47 32.69
N ASN A 312 3.15 -27.10 33.51
CA ASN A 312 1.75 -26.93 33.10
C ASN A 312 1.18 -25.53 33.48
N VAL A 313 2.05 -24.59 33.83
CA VAL A 313 1.67 -23.18 34.05
C VAL A 313 2.16 -22.36 32.87
N VAL A 314 1.23 -21.68 32.24
CA VAL A 314 1.47 -20.88 31.04
C VAL A 314 0.99 -19.45 31.28
N GLY A 315 1.84 -18.48 31.05
CA GLY A 315 1.51 -17.07 31.17
C GLY A 315 0.68 -16.54 29.99
N SER A 316 -0.03 -15.45 30.18
CA SER A 316 -0.73 -14.71 29.14
C SER A 316 0.09 -13.52 28.71
N MET A 317 0.49 -13.45 27.44
CA MET A 317 1.24 -12.30 26.93
C MET A 317 0.31 -11.08 26.86
N LEU A 318 0.80 -9.94 27.36
CA LEU A 318 0.07 -8.68 27.35
C LEU A 318 0.78 -7.63 26.49
N PRO A 319 0.02 -6.71 25.85
CA PRO A 319 0.55 -5.76 24.88
C PRO A 319 1.09 -4.48 25.55
N PHE A 320 2.00 -4.64 26.50
CA PHE A 320 2.66 -3.54 27.18
C PHE A 320 4.15 -3.55 26.95
N ASP A 321 4.76 -2.39 26.94
CA ASP A 321 6.19 -2.26 27.12
C ASP A 321 6.51 -2.21 28.60
N TYR A 322 7.70 -2.70 28.96
CA TYR A 322 8.09 -2.81 30.37
C TYR A 322 9.46 -2.20 30.61
N ARG A 323 9.75 -1.87 31.87
CA ARG A 323 11.10 -1.60 32.32
C ARG A 323 11.36 -2.30 33.64
N ILE A 324 12.59 -2.81 33.77
CA ILE A 324 13.09 -3.41 34.98
C ILE A 324 14.18 -2.49 35.53
N VAL A 325 13.97 -1.96 36.73
CA VAL A 325 14.89 -1.02 37.38
C VAL A 325 15.58 -1.75 38.52
N PHE A 326 16.92 -1.83 38.46
CA PHE A 326 17.75 -2.47 39.48
C PHE A 326 18.27 -1.43 40.49
N THR A 327 18.36 -1.83 41.77
CA THR A 327 18.68 -0.94 42.87
C THR A 327 19.68 -1.58 43.82
N GLU A 328 20.33 -0.75 44.67
CA GLU A 328 21.28 -1.24 45.69
C GLU A 328 20.57 -1.90 46.88
N SER A 329 19.38 -1.38 47.22
CA SER A 329 18.59 -1.89 48.33
C SER A 329 17.41 -2.73 47.85
N LEU A 330 16.90 -3.60 48.71
CA LEU A 330 15.65 -4.31 48.47
C LEU A 330 14.49 -3.31 48.47
N ILE A 331 13.80 -3.16 47.34
CA ILE A 331 12.78 -2.13 47.13
C ILE A 331 11.39 -2.67 46.84
N ASP A 332 11.32 -3.97 46.55
CA ASP A 332 10.05 -4.64 46.25
C ASP A 332 10.00 -6.02 46.94
N THR A 333 8.84 -6.66 46.88
CA THR A 333 8.65 -8.01 47.39
C THR A 333 7.95 -8.85 46.33
N SER A 334 8.62 -9.90 45.88
CA SER A 334 8.02 -10.83 44.92
C SER A 334 6.89 -11.62 45.55
N LEU A 335 5.94 -12.01 44.73
CA LEU A 335 4.85 -12.92 45.08
C LEU A 335 5.32 -14.40 45.00
N ASP A 336 4.54 -15.28 45.58
CA ASP A 336 4.71 -16.73 45.41
C ASP A 336 4.53 -17.11 43.95
N VAL A 337 5.45 -17.90 43.40
CA VAL A 337 5.34 -18.42 42.03
C VAL A 337 5.23 -19.94 42.05
N CYS A 338 4.14 -20.43 41.55
CA CYS A 338 3.95 -21.88 41.37
C CYS A 338 4.42 -22.30 39.98
N MET A 339 5.47 -23.10 39.89
CA MET A 339 5.99 -23.63 38.64
C MET A 339 5.24 -24.84 38.09
N ARG A 340 4.44 -25.53 38.95
CA ARG A 340 3.64 -26.70 38.56
C ARG A 340 2.38 -26.81 39.40
N THR A 341 1.22 -26.83 38.75
CA THR A 341 -0.06 -26.98 39.41
C THR A 341 -0.58 -28.42 39.36
N LEU A 342 -1.30 -28.80 40.39
CA LEU A 342 -2.10 -30.03 40.44
C LEU A 342 -3.44 -29.81 39.70
N PRO A 343 -4.15 -30.89 39.31
CA PRO A 343 -5.47 -30.76 38.68
C PRO A 343 -6.53 -30.00 39.50
N ASN A 344 -6.33 -29.89 40.83
CA ASN A 344 -7.20 -29.11 41.72
C ASN A 344 -6.79 -27.63 41.86
N GLY A 345 -5.82 -27.15 41.07
CA GLY A 345 -5.32 -25.80 41.11
C GLY A 345 -4.24 -25.50 42.17
N ASN A 346 -3.99 -26.37 43.10
CA ASN A 346 -2.95 -26.19 44.11
C ASN A 346 -1.55 -26.38 43.52
N CYS A 347 -0.56 -25.71 44.10
CA CYS A 347 0.83 -25.90 43.69
C CYS A 347 1.34 -27.30 44.06
N PHE A 348 2.06 -27.94 43.14
CA PHE A 348 2.69 -29.25 43.40
C PHE A 348 3.78 -29.10 44.46
N PRO A 349 3.84 -29.96 45.49
CA PRO A 349 4.85 -29.89 46.54
C PRO A 349 6.28 -29.82 45.97
N GLY A 350 7.05 -28.84 46.39
CA GLY A 350 8.42 -28.61 45.93
C GLY A 350 8.56 -27.79 44.64
N PHE A 351 7.45 -27.30 44.08
CA PHE A 351 7.44 -26.41 42.91
C PHE A 351 6.92 -25.01 43.23
N LEU A 352 6.78 -24.64 44.48
CA LEU A 352 6.47 -23.31 44.95
C LEU A 352 7.77 -22.57 45.23
N GLN A 353 7.96 -21.42 44.55
CA GLN A 353 8.95 -20.42 44.95
C GLN A 353 8.24 -19.40 45.83
N GLU A 354 8.61 -19.35 47.11
CA GLU A 354 8.03 -18.41 48.07
C GLU A 354 8.49 -16.97 47.77
N GLY A 355 7.58 -16.03 47.92
CA GLY A 355 7.83 -14.60 47.74
C GLY A 355 8.88 -14.09 48.72
N ARG A 356 9.73 -13.17 48.26
CA ARG A 356 10.84 -12.61 49.05
C ARG A 356 11.12 -11.17 48.65
N PRO A 357 11.76 -10.37 49.53
CA PRO A 357 12.27 -9.03 49.13
C PRO A 357 13.28 -9.13 48.01
N VAL A 358 13.26 -8.21 47.05
CA VAL A 358 14.14 -8.18 45.88
C VAL A 358 14.70 -6.78 45.63
N ASN A 359 15.85 -6.70 44.91
CA ASN A 359 16.56 -5.48 44.61
C ASN A 359 16.21 -4.87 43.23
N PHE A 360 15.06 -5.20 42.71
CA PHE A 360 14.55 -4.69 41.46
C PHE A 360 13.04 -4.44 41.54
N LYS A 361 12.52 -3.65 40.63
CA LYS A 361 11.10 -3.48 40.38
C LYS A 361 10.80 -3.53 38.89
N VAL A 362 9.62 -3.99 38.53
CA VAL A 362 9.12 -4.00 37.16
C VAL A 362 7.97 -3.02 37.03
N GLN A 363 7.98 -2.26 35.95
CA GLN A 363 6.94 -1.31 35.63
C GLN A 363 6.48 -1.53 34.20
N ARG A 364 5.17 -1.42 33.95
CA ARG A 364 4.60 -1.43 32.61
C ARG A 364 4.24 -0.01 32.16
N GLN A 365 4.29 0.23 30.89
CA GLN A 365 3.82 1.47 30.28
C GLN A 365 2.30 1.46 30.19
N ILE A 366 1.63 2.50 30.72
CA ILE A 366 0.17 2.55 30.75
C ILE A 366 -0.44 3.57 29.78
N SER A 367 0.28 4.61 29.42
CA SER A 367 -0.21 5.64 28.50
C SER A 367 0.91 6.53 28.01
N LEU A 368 0.76 7.08 26.81
CA LEU A 368 1.41 8.31 26.41
C LEU A 368 0.48 9.43 26.85
N THR A 369 0.83 10.16 27.91
CA THR A 369 0.10 11.38 28.25
C THR A 369 0.45 12.46 27.21
N GLY A 370 -0.50 13.31 26.85
CA GLY A 370 -0.36 14.32 25.78
C GLY A 370 0.78 15.35 25.92
N ASN A 371 1.75 15.10 26.81
CA ASN A 371 2.97 15.88 27.03
C ASN A 371 4.26 15.09 26.73
N ASP A 372 4.22 14.03 25.95
CA ASP A 372 5.35 13.13 25.63
C ASP A 372 5.99 12.43 26.86
N GLU A 373 5.41 12.54 28.04
CA GLU A 373 5.87 11.79 29.21
C GLU A 373 5.21 10.41 29.27
N ILE A 374 6.07 9.39 29.25
CA ILE A 374 5.65 7.97 29.36
C ILE A 374 5.31 7.70 30.83
N ASP A 375 4.07 7.35 31.12
CA ASP A 375 3.65 6.93 32.45
C ASP A 375 3.94 5.44 32.69
N TRP A 376 4.53 5.18 33.85
CA TRP A 376 4.95 3.84 34.25
C TRP A 376 4.24 3.41 35.54
N GLU A 377 3.50 2.32 35.46
CA GLU A 377 2.85 1.68 36.61
C GLU A 377 3.70 0.51 37.12
N GLN A 378 3.97 0.46 38.43
CA GLN A 378 4.62 -0.69 39.04
C GLN A 378 3.66 -1.89 39.07
N ILE A 379 4.13 -3.04 38.59
CA ILE A 379 3.35 -4.28 38.57
C ILE A 379 3.87 -5.28 39.61
N PRO A 380 3.01 -6.20 40.10
CA PRO A 380 3.42 -7.31 40.91
C PRO A 380 4.40 -8.23 40.13
N ILE A 381 5.32 -8.82 40.83
CA ILE A 381 6.37 -9.67 40.26
C ILE A 381 6.48 -10.99 41.01
N GLY A 382 6.88 -12.03 40.29
CA GLY A 382 7.40 -13.27 40.85
C GLY A 382 8.91 -13.34 40.65
N PHE A 383 9.60 -14.06 41.51
CA PHE A 383 11.04 -14.28 41.42
C PHE A 383 11.36 -15.75 41.54
N ILE A 384 12.04 -16.29 40.52
CA ILE A 384 12.53 -17.68 40.51
C ILE A 384 14.04 -17.63 40.55
N ASP A 385 14.57 -17.96 41.69
CA ASP A 385 15.99 -18.11 41.96
C ASP A 385 16.42 -19.49 41.45
N VAL A 386 17.19 -19.53 40.37
CA VAL A 386 17.65 -20.74 39.70
C VAL A 386 19.00 -21.15 40.26
N ILE A 387 18.98 -21.80 41.45
CA ILE A 387 20.20 -22.21 42.13
C ILE A 387 20.57 -23.64 41.81
N PRO A 388 21.82 -23.94 41.40
CA PRO A 388 22.30 -25.31 41.31
C PRO A 388 22.57 -25.91 42.65
N PHE A 389 23.10 -25.14 43.64
CA PHE A 389 23.47 -25.62 44.97
C PHE A 389 23.56 -24.44 45.97
N GLY A 390 22.59 -24.24 46.82
CA GLY A 390 22.65 -23.19 47.85
C GLY A 390 21.31 -22.85 48.48
N SER A 391 21.31 -21.89 49.42
CA SER A 391 20.09 -21.30 49.94
C SER A 391 19.65 -20.18 49.04
N PRO A 392 18.33 -20.07 48.72
CA PRO A 392 17.80 -18.99 47.91
C PRO A 392 18.21 -17.63 48.46
N ASP A 393 18.66 -16.73 47.58
CA ASP A 393 18.95 -15.35 47.94
C ASP A 393 17.87 -14.37 47.39
N SER A 394 18.10 -13.08 47.50
CA SER A 394 17.15 -12.04 47.12
C SER A 394 17.67 -11.15 46.00
N ILE A 395 18.75 -11.58 45.34
CA ILE A 395 19.46 -10.79 44.36
C ILE A 395 19.35 -11.46 42.99
N PHE A 396 18.85 -10.73 42.01
CA PHE A 396 18.81 -11.20 40.64
C PHE A 396 20.22 -11.29 40.08
N ASN A 397 20.65 -12.48 39.69
CA ASN A 397 22.01 -12.73 39.22
C ASN A 397 22.07 -13.86 38.17
N ALA A 398 23.27 -14.05 37.61
CA ALA A 398 23.62 -15.18 36.76
C ALA A 398 24.74 -15.94 37.45
N ASP A 399 24.46 -16.86 38.30
CA ASP A 399 25.37 -17.55 39.20
C ASP A 399 26.28 -18.62 38.57
N GLY A 400 26.62 -18.45 37.30
CA GLY A 400 27.56 -19.31 36.58
C GLY A 400 26.94 -20.55 35.97
N THR A 401 25.62 -20.70 35.99
CA THR A 401 24.90 -21.69 35.21
C THR A 401 24.51 -21.17 33.82
N ARG A 402 24.02 -22.03 32.97
CA ARG A 402 23.59 -21.61 31.63
C ARG A 402 22.32 -20.74 31.64
N GLU A 403 21.66 -20.61 32.76
CA GLU A 403 20.41 -19.87 32.94
C GLU A 403 20.57 -18.90 34.12
N SER A 404 20.17 -17.65 33.96
CA SER A 404 20.04 -16.71 35.05
C SER A 404 18.77 -16.97 35.86
N ASP A 405 18.64 -16.27 36.99
CA ASP A 405 17.36 -16.13 37.66
C ASP A 405 16.28 -15.59 36.73
N TRP A 406 15.03 -15.84 37.07
CA TRP A 406 13.90 -15.37 36.29
C TRP A 406 13.11 -14.33 37.06
N ILE A 407 12.85 -13.18 36.42
CA ILE A 407 11.85 -12.24 36.87
C ILE A 407 10.54 -12.57 36.12
N VAL A 408 9.49 -12.88 36.86
CA VAL A 408 8.17 -13.22 36.30
C VAL A 408 7.25 -12.01 36.46
N PHE A 409 6.69 -11.53 35.36
CA PHE A 409 5.72 -10.44 35.40
C PHE A 409 4.35 -11.02 35.77
N MET A 410 3.72 -10.46 36.83
CA MET A 410 2.45 -10.90 37.38
C MET A 410 1.40 -9.80 37.19
N ASP A 411 1.21 -9.39 35.95
CA ASP A 411 0.55 -8.13 35.58
C ASP A 411 -0.90 -8.28 35.11
N HIS A 412 -1.51 -9.43 35.29
CA HIS A 412 -2.96 -9.63 35.16
C HIS A 412 -3.50 -10.51 36.30
N GLU A 413 -4.82 -10.61 36.39
CA GLU A 413 -5.48 -11.29 37.48
C GLU A 413 -6.52 -12.30 36.96
N ASP A 414 -6.73 -13.35 37.75
CA ASP A 414 -7.85 -14.24 37.50
C ASP A 414 -9.19 -13.58 37.93
N SER A 415 -10.30 -14.29 37.72
CA SER A 415 -11.64 -13.83 38.10
C SER A 415 -11.83 -13.63 39.62
N LEU A 416 -10.88 -14.03 40.45
CA LEU A 416 -10.88 -13.90 41.90
C LEU A 416 -9.92 -12.79 42.38
N GLY A 417 -9.20 -12.12 41.44
CA GLY A 417 -8.22 -11.09 41.76
C GLY A 417 -6.84 -11.65 42.15
N ASN A 418 -6.53 -12.92 41.83
CA ASN A 418 -5.20 -13.45 42.09
C ASN A 418 -4.28 -13.10 40.94
N PRO A 419 -3.06 -12.58 41.20
CA PRO A 419 -2.09 -12.27 40.15
C PRO A 419 -1.68 -13.53 39.38
N LEU A 420 -1.61 -13.39 38.04
CA LEU A 420 -1.23 -14.44 37.13
C LEU A 420 0.00 -14.03 36.31
N PRO A 421 0.88 -14.98 35.94
CA PRO A 421 2.08 -14.70 35.18
C PRO A 421 1.78 -14.36 33.72
N SER A 422 2.58 -13.45 33.14
CA SER A 422 2.57 -13.16 31.72
C SER A 422 3.91 -13.50 31.07
N TRP A 423 4.90 -12.68 31.31
CA TRP A 423 6.23 -12.79 30.75
C TRP A 423 7.25 -13.25 31.79
N ARG A 424 8.38 -13.75 31.32
CA ARG A 424 9.58 -13.95 32.10
C ARG A 424 10.74 -13.20 31.47
N PHE A 425 11.52 -12.53 32.27
CA PHE A 425 12.78 -11.88 31.90
C PHE A 425 13.95 -12.70 32.42
N LEU A 426 15.00 -12.84 31.60
CA LEU A 426 16.23 -13.52 31.96
C LEU A 426 17.44 -12.85 31.30
N LEU A 427 18.62 -12.98 31.89
CA LEU A 427 19.87 -12.56 31.27
C LEU A 427 20.40 -13.67 30.35
N ASN A 428 20.81 -13.30 29.16
CA ASN A 428 21.57 -14.18 28.29
C ASN A 428 23.06 -14.09 28.63
N LEU A 429 23.68 -15.23 28.89
CA LEU A 429 25.13 -15.29 29.05
C LEU A 429 25.79 -15.02 27.70
N MET A 430 26.33 -13.82 27.54
CA MET A 430 27.11 -13.43 26.37
C MET A 430 28.52 -13.95 26.52
N SER A 431 28.93 -14.83 25.63
CA SER A 431 30.29 -15.30 25.32
C SER A 431 31.05 -16.09 26.39
N ASN A 432 31.94 -16.96 25.90
CA ASN A 432 32.92 -17.79 26.62
C ASN A 432 33.99 -17.01 27.38
N ASP A 433 33.72 -15.78 27.82
CA ASP A 433 34.66 -15.02 28.66
C ASP A 433 34.36 -15.32 30.14
N ASP A 434 35.01 -16.35 30.68
CA ASP A 434 34.85 -16.86 32.03
C ASP A 434 35.02 -15.82 33.15
N THR A 435 35.48 -14.61 32.84
CA THR A 435 35.75 -13.57 33.86
C THR A 435 34.51 -12.73 34.22
N ARG A 436 33.40 -12.85 33.48
CA ARG A 436 32.18 -12.03 33.65
C ARG A 436 30.97 -12.79 34.20
N ILE A 437 31.12 -14.04 34.55
CA ILE A 437 30.05 -14.96 34.97
C ILE A 437 29.34 -14.49 36.26
N TYR A 438 29.91 -13.59 37.01
CA TYR A 438 29.40 -13.12 38.31
C TYR A 438 28.97 -11.64 38.31
N ASP A 439 28.94 -10.98 37.17
CA ASP A 439 28.48 -9.58 37.11
C ASP A 439 26.95 -9.54 37.16
N GLN A 440 26.42 -8.78 38.09
CA GLN A 440 25.00 -8.52 38.26
C GLN A 440 24.64 -7.20 37.58
N PRO A 441 23.36 -6.97 37.20
CA PRO A 441 22.93 -5.62 36.88
C PRO A 441 23.25 -4.68 38.05
N ARG A 442 23.83 -3.51 37.72
CA ARG A 442 24.28 -2.53 38.74
C ARG A 442 23.10 -1.69 39.23
N PRO A 443 23.16 -1.18 40.46
CA PRO A 443 22.20 -0.19 40.91
C PRO A 443 22.09 0.99 39.93
N GLY A 444 20.86 1.25 39.44
CA GLY A 444 20.58 2.26 38.43
C GLY A 444 20.48 1.71 37.01
N ASP A 445 20.94 0.50 36.74
CA ASP A 445 20.69 -0.14 35.44
C ASP A 445 19.17 -0.36 35.26
N THR A 446 18.72 -0.06 34.06
CA THR A 446 17.33 -0.22 33.67
C THR A 446 17.26 -0.93 32.32
N ALA A 447 16.61 -2.09 32.29
CA ALA A 447 16.29 -2.78 31.06
C ALA A 447 14.93 -2.29 30.53
N TYR A 448 14.91 -1.78 29.32
CA TYR A 448 13.68 -1.43 28.60
C TYR A 448 13.30 -2.57 27.68
N VAL A 449 12.11 -3.13 27.89
CA VAL A 449 11.55 -4.25 27.14
C VAL A 449 10.47 -3.72 26.24
N VAL A 450 10.70 -3.80 24.93
CA VAL A 450 9.72 -3.44 23.91
C VAL A 450 9.04 -4.71 23.43
N VAL A 451 7.72 -4.66 23.34
CA VAL A 451 6.89 -5.76 22.86
C VAL A 451 6.31 -5.40 21.51
N ASP A 452 6.49 -6.28 20.52
CA ASP A 452 5.79 -6.18 19.25
C ASP A 452 4.29 -6.38 19.48
N LYS A 453 3.49 -5.42 19.03
CA LYS A 453 2.05 -5.40 19.22
C LYS A 453 1.37 -5.32 17.86
N PRO A 454 0.55 -6.31 17.48
CA PRO A 454 -0.29 -6.19 16.30
C PRO A 454 -1.27 -5.01 16.46
N PHE A 455 -1.98 -4.64 15.41
CA PHE A 455 -3.08 -3.69 15.56
C PHE A 455 -4.18 -4.29 16.43
N LEU A 456 -4.58 -3.57 17.46
CA LEU A 456 -5.54 -3.99 18.48
C LEU A 456 -6.80 -3.12 18.43
N GLY A 457 -7.88 -3.57 19.05
CA GLY A 457 -9.17 -2.87 19.06
C GLY A 457 -9.18 -1.48 19.71
N GLY A 458 -8.09 -1.09 20.38
CA GLY A 458 -7.91 0.24 20.93
C GLY A 458 -7.08 1.19 20.06
N ASP A 459 -6.52 0.68 18.96
CA ASP A 459 -5.69 1.49 18.07
C ASP A 459 -6.54 2.32 17.12
N VAL A 460 -6.19 3.59 17.00
CA VAL A 460 -6.83 4.56 16.11
C VAL A 460 -5.77 5.34 15.37
N TYR A 461 -5.86 5.31 14.05
CA TYR A 461 -5.03 6.12 13.16
C TYR A 461 -5.91 7.14 12.44
N GLU A 462 -5.36 8.33 12.20
CA GLU A 462 -6.10 9.42 11.57
C GLU A 462 -5.25 10.20 10.59
N PHE A 463 -5.84 10.65 9.49
CA PHE A 463 -5.20 11.53 8.52
C PHE A 463 -6.22 12.43 7.84
N THR A 464 -5.78 13.60 7.39
CA THR A 464 -6.61 14.55 6.65
C THR A 464 -6.05 14.77 5.25
N THR A 465 -6.91 14.65 4.24
CA THR A 465 -6.54 14.83 2.83
C THR A 465 -6.78 16.24 2.34
N HIS A 466 -5.98 16.65 1.37
CA HIS A 466 -6.11 17.92 0.65
C HIS A 466 -6.15 17.67 -0.84
N ALA A 467 -7.21 18.14 -1.51
CA ALA A 467 -7.36 18.03 -2.95
C ALA A 467 -6.32 18.87 -3.71
N PRO A 468 -6.04 18.55 -4.98
CA PRO A 468 -5.19 19.39 -5.82
C PRO A 468 -5.73 20.81 -5.92
N MET A 469 -4.84 21.79 -5.92
CA MET A 469 -5.23 23.20 -6.01
C MET A 469 -4.30 24.01 -6.89
N ILE A 470 -4.68 25.27 -7.18
CA ILE A 470 -3.82 26.24 -7.86
C ILE A 470 -3.25 27.25 -6.85
N ASP A 471 -1.93 27.29 -6.75
CA ASP A 471 -1.21 28.37 -6.09
C ASP A 471 -1.01 29.53 -7.07
N GLN A 472 -1.58 30.69 -6.75
CA GLN A 472 -1.54 31.89 -7.61
C GLN A 472 -0.12 32.41 -7.82
N THR A 473 0.75 32.30 -6.81
CA THR A 473 2.14 32.78 -6.92
C THR A 473 2.92 31.88 -7.87
N LYS A 474 2.80 30.57 -7.70
CA LYS A 474 3.39 29.59 -8.59
C LYS A 474 2.84 29.69 -10.01
N ALA A 475 1.55 30.01 -10.18
CA ALA A 475 0.92 30.17 -11.48
C ALA A 475 1.53 31.33 -12.29
N VAL A 476 1.89 32.44 -11.63
CA VAL A 476 2.59 33.57 -12.29
C VAL A 476 3.97 33.13 -12.79
N ASP A 477 4.73 32.43 -11.98
CA ASP A 477 6.07 31.94 -12.35
C ASP A 477 5.98 30.87 -13.47
N ASP A 478 4.94 30.06 -13.46
CA ASP A 478 4.73 28.99 -14.43
C ASP A 478 4.32 29.51 -15.83
N LEU A 479 3.89 30.76 -15.97
CA LEU A 479 3.61 31.35 -17.29
C LEU A 479 4.82 31.28 -18.24
N ASP A 480 6.03 31.30 -17.69
CA ASP A 480 7.27 31.17 -18.50
C ASP A 480 7.47 29.74 -19.06
N LYS A 481 6.80 28.73 -18.49
CA LYS A 481 6.83 27.36 -18.97
C LYS A 481 5.94 27.11 -20.19
N ILE A 482 5.04 28.07 -20.53
CA ILE A 482 4.12 27.92 -21.66
C ILE A 482 4.90 27.72 -22.95
N LYS A 483 4.63 26.59 -23.61
CA LYS A 483 5.26 26.23 -24.89
C LYS A 483 4.24 25.66 -25.87
N VAL A 484 4.60 25.77 -27.17
CA VAL A 484 3.79 25.25 -28.28
C VAL A 484 4.46 24.03 -28.86
N VAL A 485 3.70 22.95 -29.08
CA VAL A 485 4.20 21.66 -29.57
C VAL A 485 3.26 21.10 -30.64
N PRO A 486 3.81 20.65 -31.79
CA PRO A 486 5.15 20.84 -32.26
C PRO A 486 5.39 22.28 -32.72
N ASN A 487 6.59 22.77 -32.55
CA ASN A 487 6.98 24.07 -33.05
C ASN A 487 8.42 24.01 -33.61
N PRO A 488 8.62 24.08 -34.93
CA PRO A 488 7.61 24.28 -35.96
C PRO A 488 6.71 23.06 -36.22
N TYR A 489 5.50 23.31 -36.70
CA TYR A 489 4.59 22.26 -37.16
C TYR A 489 4.89 21.89 -38.61
N PHE A 490 5.18 20.61 -38.90
CA PHE A 490 5.50 20.09 -40.23
C PHE A 490 4.37 19.17 -40.71
N ALA A 491 3.42 19.67 -41.45
CA ALA A 491 2.37 18.95 -42.16
C ALA A 491 1.53 17.93 -41.37
N ALA A 492 2.09 17.24 -40.34
CA ALA A 492 1.43 16.31 -39.45
C ALA A 492 2.15 16.25 -38.08
N SER A 493 1.48 15.73 -37.07
CA SER A 493 2.00 15.57 -35.74
C SER A 493 1.62 14.17 -35.19
N ALA A 494 2.46 13.59 -34.34
CA ALA A 494 2.16 12.35 -33.63
C ALA A 494 0.96 12.49 -32.66
N PHE A 495 0.57 13.72 -32.33
CA PHE A 495 -0.57 14.00 -31.45
C PHE A 495 -1.93 13.97 -32.18
N GLU A 496 -1.90 13.90 -33.51
CA GLU A 496 -3.12 13.90 -34.32
C GLU A 496 -3.79 12.53 -34.23
N GLY A 497 -5.09 12.54 -33.92
CA GLY A 497 -5.87 11.31 -33.89
C GLY A 497 -6.00 10.67 -35.28
N GLN A 498 -6.26 9.38 -35.31
CA GLN A 498 -6.52 8.67 -36.54
C GLN A 498 -7.68 9.30 -37.33
N ASN A 499 -7.53 9.38 -38.64
CA ASN A 499 -8.59 9.81 -39.52
C ASN A 499 -9.60 8.67 -39.70
N THR A 500 -10.69 8.72 -38.94
CA THR A 500 -11.79 7.74 -39.02
C THR A 500 -12.73 7.98 -40.20
N PHE A 501 -12.52 9.04 -41.00
CA PHE A 501 -13.35 9.37 -42.16
C PHE A 501 -12.68 8.89 -43.45
N ASN A 502 -13.50 8.32 -44.33
CA ASN A 502 -13.03 7.82 -45.63
C ASN A 502 -12.60 8.94 -46.62
N SER A 503 -12.84 10.21 -46.30
CA SER A 503 -12.47 11.34 -47.13
C SER A 503 -12.22 12.60 -46.28
N GLY A 504 -11.29 13.40 -46.70
CA GLY A 504 -10.96 14.66 -46.06
C GLY A 504 -9.59 14.66 -45.38
N ARG A 505 -9.22 15.82 -44.88
CA ARG A 505 -8.00 16.03 -44.09
C ARG A 505 -8.28 15.55 -42.67
N GLY A 506 -7.56 14.57 -42.18
CA GLY A 506 -7.62 14.15 -40.78
C GLY A 506 -7.46 15.32 -39.79
N PRO A 507 -7.75 15.10 -38.51
CA PRO A 507 -7.56 16.13 -37.51
C PRO A 507 -6.12 16.62 -37.51
N ARG A 508 -5.93 17.95 -37.47
CA ARG A 508 -4.60 18.58 -37.33
C ARG A 508 -4.57 19.36 -36.04
N GLU A 509 -3.42 19.32 -35.37
CA GLU A 509 -3.36 19.84 -34.01
C GLU A 509 -1.98 20.44 -33.69
N ILE A 510 -2.00 21.63 -33.10
CA ILE A 510 -0.89 22.22 -32.33
C ILE A 510 -1.38 22.34 -30.88
N GLN A 511 -0.55 21.96 -29.93
CA GLN A 511 -0.84 22.04 -28.51
C GLN A 511 -0.09 23.18 -27.84
N PHE A 512 -0.79 23.94 -27.01
CA PHE A 512 -0.22 24.86 -26.03
C PHE A 512 -0.18 24.13 -24.69
N ARG A 513 0.98 24.00 -24.06
CA ARG A 513 1.20 23.24 -22.85
C ARG A 513 1.57 24.13 -21.67
N TYR A 514 1.31 23.67 -20.45
CA TYR A 514 1.49 24.41 -19.19
C TYR A 514 0.64 25.69 -19.12
N LEU A 515 -0.55 25.65 -19.70
CA LEU A 515 -1.50 26.74 -19.61
C LEU A 515 -2.10 26.84 -18.21
N PRO A 516 -2.47 28.05 -17.76
CA PRO A 516 -3.42 28.20 -16.66
C PRO A 516 -4.73 27.45 -16.96
N SER A 517 -5.40 26.94 -15.93
CA SER A 517 -6.67 26.19 -16.07
C SER A 517 -7.74 26.99 -16.83
N GLU A 518 -7.73 28.33 -16.69
CA GLU A 518 -8.57 29.25 -17.45
C GLU A 518 -7.73 30.33 -18.09
N CYS A 519 -7.75 30.40 -19.41
CA CYS A 519 -7.08 31.48 -20.16
C CYS A 519 -7.66 31.64 -21.55
N THR A 520 -7.34 32.77 -22.18
CA THR A 520 -7.66 33.09 -23.58
C THR A 520 -6.39 33.13 -24.41
N ILE A 521 -6.32 32.31 -25.45
CA ILE A 521 -5.22 32.28 -26.40
C ILE A 521 -5.67 33.01 -27.67
N ARG A 522 -4.94 34.06 -28.06
CA ARG A 522 -5.15 34.78 -29.34
C ARG A 522 -3.94 34.55 -30.24
N ILE A 523 -4.21 34.14 -31.47
CA ILE A 523 -3.18 33.84 -32.47
C ILE A 523 -3.27 34.89 -33.57
N TYR A 524 -2.11 35.53 -33.85
CA TYR A 524 -1.99 36.61 -34.83
C TYR A 524 -1.01 36.23 -35.93
N SER A 525 -1.24 36.74 -37.13
CA SER A 525 -0.24 36.75 -38.17
C SER A 525 0.91 37.71 -37.81
N ILE A 526 2.04 37.66 -38.52
CA ILE A 526 3.15 38.61 -38.34
C ILE A 526 2.76 40.07 -38.68
N SER A 527 1.69 40.25 -39.44
CA SER A 527 1.11 41.57 -39.74
C SER A 527 0.17 42.09 -38.63
N GLY A 528 -0.04 41.33 -37.56
CA GLY A 528 -0.89 41.71 -36.43
C GLY A 528 -2.38 41.41 -36.63
N GLU A 529 -2.74 40.63 -37.66
CA GLU A 529 -4.12 40.25 -37.94
C GLU A 529 -4.56 39.08 -37.06
N LEU A 530 -5.73 39.18 -36.40
CA LEU A 530 -6.26 38.09 -35.53
C LEU A 530 -6.71 36.92 -36.41
N VAL A 531 -6.04 35.78 -36.23
CA VAL A 531 -6.29 34.51 -36.92
C VAL A 531 -7.29 33.64 -36.18
N LYS A 532 -7.11 33.46 -34.88
CA LYS A 532 -7.96 32.62 -34.04
C LYS A 532 -7.97 33.10 -32.59
N THR A 533 -9.10 32.93 -31.92
CA THR A 533 -9.21 33.01 -30.46
C THR A 533 -9.62 31.64 -29.94
N ILE A 534 -8.97 31.18 -28.92
CA ILE A 534 -9.26 29.91 -28.22
C ILE A 534 -9.52 30.27 -26.76
N HIS A 535 -10.67 29.90 -26.24
CA HIS A 535 -10.97 29.94 -24.82
C HIS A 535 -10.62 28.58 -24.24
N HIS A 536 -9.64 28.59 -23.36
CA HIS A 536 -9.19 27.40 -22.66
C HIS A 536 -9.80 27.36 -21.27
N SER A 537 -10.43 26.21 -20.96
CA SER A 537 -10.89 25.85 -19.63
C SER A 537 -10.68 24.34 -19.49
N SER A 538 -9.96 23.93 -18.48
CA SER A 538 -9.57 22.54 -18.28
C SER A 538 -9.52 22.18 -16.79
N PRO A 539 -9.59 20.88 -16.44
CA PRO A 539 -9.23 20.41 -15.12
C PRO A 539 -7.81 20.82 -14.73
N LEU A 540 -7.52 20.89 -13.44
CA LEU A 540 -6.24 21.38 -12.91
C LEU A 540 -5.05 20.52 -13.38
N GLU A 541 -5.26 19.25 -13.61
CA GLU A 541 -4.26 18.26 -14.04
C GLU A 541 -3.93 18.37 -15.53
N SER A 542 -4.67 19.20 -16.29
CA SER A 542 -4.49 19.31 -17.73
C SER A 542 -4.28 20.75 -18.18
N GLY A 543 -3.03 21.18 -18.24
CA GLY A 543 -2.62 22.48 -18.79
C GLY A 543 -2.42 22.47 -20.31
N THR A 544 -3.22 21.69 -21.08
CA THR A 544 -3.05 21.57 -22.53
C THR A 544 -4.23 22.13 -23.30
N GLY A 545 -4.02 23.21 -24.04
CA GLY A 545 -4.97 23.79 -24.99
C GLY A 545 -4.62 23.39 -26.43
N ARG A 546 -5.63 23.25 -27.29
CA ARG A 546 -5.45 22.73 -28.67
C ARG A 546 -5.92 23.72 -29.71
N TRP A 547 -5.14 23.85 -30.78
CA TRP A 547 -5.51 24.60 -31.99
C TRP A 547 -5.59 23.63 -33.17
N ASP A 548 -6.75 23.62 -33.81
CA ASP A 548 -7.09 22.78 -34.97
C ASP A 548 -6.48 23.29 -36.30
N LEU A 549 -5.61 24.30 -36.27
CA LEU A 549 -5.02 24.95 -37.42
C LEU A 549 -6.07 25.59 -38.37
N LEU A 550 -7.24 25.92 -37.84
CA LEU A 550 -8.26 26.66 -38.55
C LEU A 550 -8.26 28.14 -38.10
N THR A 551 -8.53 29.03 -39.03
CA THR A 551 -8.76 30.46 -38.75
C THR A 551 -10.14 30.66 -38.10
N LYS A 552 -10.45 31.88 -37.68
CA LYS A 552 -11.77 32.29 -37.20
C LYS A 552 -12.90 32.03 -38.21
N ASP A 553 -12.55 31.99 -39.51
CA ASP A 553 -13.49 31.75 -40.61
C ASP A 553 -13.51 30.28 -41.06
N ASN A 554 -12.98 29.37 -40.25
CA ASN A 554 -12.86 27.93 -40.52
C ASN A 554 -12.04 27.58 -41.79
N LEU A 555 -11.13 28.43 -42.20
CA LEU A 555 -10.19 28.15 -43.28
C LEU A 555 -8.88 27.63 -42.71
N SER A 556 -8.18 26.78 -43.46
CA SER A 556 -6.84 26.32 -43.06
C SER A 556 -5.87 27.50 -42.91
N ALA A 557 -5.16 27.56 -41.78
CA ALA A 557 -4.12 28.52 -41.54
C ALA A 557 -3.00 28.39 -42.58
N ALA A 558 -2.48 29.51 -43.07
CA ALA A 558 -1.41 29.55 -44.05
C ALA A 558 -0.06 29.11 -43.43
N PHE A 559 0.86 28.66 -44.26
CA PHE A 559 2.25 28.45 -43.84
C PHE A 559 2.91 29.78 -43.47
N GLY A 560 3.70 29.82 -42.42
CA GLY A 560 4.37 31.05 -41.98
C GLY A 560 4.57 31.11 -40.48
N MET A 561 5.04 32.26 -40.04
CA MET A 561 5.21 32.58 -38.61
C MET A 561 3.95 33.22 -38.05
N TYR A 562 3.65 32.88 -36.82
CA TYR A 562 2.54 33.43 -36.04
C TYR A 562 3.03 33.90 -34.67
N VAL A 563 2.33 34.84 -34.08
CA VAL A 563 2.50 35.29 -32.70
C VAL A 563 1.27 34.84 -31.91
N TYR A 564 1.49 34.20 -30.78
CA TYR A 564 0.41 33.90 -29.86
C TYR A 564 0.50 34.76 -28.60
N HIS A 565 -0.65 35.08 -28.05
CA HIS A 565 -0.82 35.79 -26.80
C HIS A 565 -1.76 34.99 -25.92
N VAL A 566 -1.27 34.53 -24.75
CA VAL A 566 -2.05 33.89 -23.71
C VAL A 566 -2.34 34.91 -22.64
N GLU A 567 -3.60 35.11 -22.29
CA GLU A 567 -4.06 36.02 -21.25
C GLU A 567 -4.85 35.19 -20.21
N ALA A 568 -4.38 35.20 -18.97
CA ALA A 568 -5.03 34.50 -17.83
C ALA A 568 -5.44 35.55 -16.79
N PRO A 569 -6.75 35.76 -16.57
CA PRO A 569 -7.25 36.72 -15.60
C PRO A 569 -6.72 36.47 -14.19
N GLY A 570 -6.16 37.49 -13.57
CA GLY A 570 -5.62 37.39 -12.19
C GLY A 570 -4.23 36.73 -12.06
N ILE A 571 -3.69 36.16 -13.16
CA ILE A 571 -2.38 35.49 -13.16
C ILE A 571 -1.39 36.32 -13.98
N GLY A 572 -1.74 36.66 -15.25
CA GLY A 572 -0.88 37.44 -16.12
C GLY A 572 -1.04 37.12 -17.60
N GLU A 573 -0.01 37.45 -18.37
CA GLU A 573 -0.01 37.23 -19.82
C GLU A 573 1.34 36.69 -20.31
N ARG A 574 1.31 35.92 -21.42
CA ARG A 574 2.50 35.43 -22.12
C ARG A 574 2.38 35.58 -23.60
N ILE A 575 3.45 36.08 -24.23
CA ILE A 575 3.55 36.23 -25.70
C ILE A 575 4.67 35.29 -26.19
N GLY A 576 4.40 34.60 -27.28
CA GLY A 576 5.40 33.77 -27.93
C GLY A 576 5.17 33.64 -29.43
N LYS A 577 5.99 32.80 -30.07
CA LYS A 577 5.99 32.59 -31.53
C LYS A 577 5.84 31.13 -31.87
N LEU A 578 5.16 30.83 -32.96
CA LEU A 578 5.07 29.51 -33.54
C LEU A 578 5.21 29.58 -35.06
N ALA A 579 5.58 28.47 -35.68
CA ALA A 579 5.74 28.37 -37.12
C ALA A 579 4.97 27.19 -37.68
N ILE A 580 4.30 27.39 -38.81
CA ILE A 580 3.69 26.33 -39.62
C ILE A 580 4.50 26.20 -40.89
N VAL A 581 5.07 25.04 -41.16
CA VAL A 581 5.91 24.75 -42.34
C VAL A 581 5.19 23.74 -43.21
N LYS A 582 5.38 23.82 -44.51
CA LYS A 582 4.75 22.92 -45.48
C LYS A 582 5.43 21.55 -45.49
#